data_52857aa4090fad52bdc4bba68263ef73
#
_entry.id   52857aa4090fad52bdc4bba68263ef73
#
_cell.length_a   1.000
_cell.length_b   1.000
_cell.length_c   1.000
_cell.angle_alpha   90.00
_cell.angle_beta   90.00
_cell.angle_gamma   90.00
#
_symmetry.space_group_name_H-M   'P 1'
#
loop_
_entity.id
_entity.type
_entity.pdbx_description
1 polymer ?
#
loop_
_entity_poly.entity_id
_entity_poly.type
_entity_poly.pdbx_seq_one_letter_code
_entity_poly.pdbx_strand_id
1 'polypeptide(L)'
;MIGGMEQLPTTQSAVTALRAIAAEYALEIEVTDDIGADQTSRRSAAGVGVTTDADGSLPHEAFVEFGGVPRVSVRLFPEGDALITVEDVEFPDTPREDVPAFLRSVFGGLSFVEGRRLTVPLPGDRTYRELVPMLLLTPWLSSRVR
;
A
#
# COMPACT_ATOMS: atom_id res chain seq x y z
N MET A 1 -21.05 10.93 -6.05
CA MET A 1 -20.10 10.57 -6.50
C MET A 1 -20.07 9.27 -6.78
N ILE A 2 -19.47 8.89 -7.51
CA ILE A 2 -19.42 7.81 -7.94
C ILE A 2 -18.64 6.95 -7.32
N GLY A 3 -18.97 6.06 -6.83
CA GLY A 3 -18.31 5.12 -6.09
C GLY A 3 -17.19 4.57 -6.78
N GLY A 4 -16.39 5.09 -7.21
CA GLY A 4 -15.31 4.53 -7.88
C GLY A 4 -14.09 4.49 -7.05
N MET A 5 -12.95 4.53 -7.68
CA MET A 5 -11.69 4.51 -7.01
C MET A 5 -11.39 5.85 -6.42
N GLU A 6 -10.65 5.85 -5.31
CA GLU A 6 -10.25 7.07 -4.70
C GLU A 6 -9.18 7.74 -5.56
N GLN A 7 -9.15 9.05 -5.54
CA GLN A 7 -8.15 9.79 -6.28
C GLN A 7 -6.97 10.01 -5.35
N LEU A 8 -5.84 9.48 -5.72
CA LEU A 8 -4.61 9.60 -4.93
C LEU A 8 -3.49 10.17 -5.81
N PRO A 9 -3.57 11.45 -6.13
CA PRO A 9 -2.60 12.04 -7.06
C PRO A 9 -1.19 12.18 -6.50
N THR A 10 -1.01 12.10 -5.21
CA THR A 10 0.31 12.33 -4.61
C THR A 10 0.62 11.26 -3.58
N THR A 11 1.90 11.14 -3.23
CA THR A 11 2.29 10.26 -2.14
C THR A 11 1.64 10.71 -0.84
N GLN A 12 1.56 12.00 -0.60
CA GLN A 12 0.94 12.51 0.62
C GLN A 12 -0.54 12.14 0.69
N SER A 13 -1.27 12.24 -0.41
CA SER A 13 -2.68 11.89 -0.41
C SER A 13 -2.84 10.39 -0.16
N ALA A 14 -1.92 9.58 -0.67
CA ALA A 14 -1.96 8.15 -0.41
C ALA A 14 -1.70 7.85 1.07
N VAL A 15 -0.72 8.51 1.68
CA VAL A 15 -0.44 8.32 3.11
C VAL A 15 -1.67 8.69 3.93
N THR A 16 -2.34 9.78 3.58
CA THR A 16 -3.55 10.19 4.27
C THR A 16 -4.64 9.13 4.17
N ALA A 17 -4.81 8.55 2.98
CA ALA A 17 -5.79 7.49 2.77
C ALA A 17 -5.45 6.25 3.62
N LEU A 18 -4.16 5.91 3.72
CA LEU A 18 -3.76 4.75 4.50
C LEU A 18 -3.95 4.97 5.99
N ARG A 19 -3.74 6.20 6.48
CA ARG A 19 -4.04 6.52 7.87
C ARG A 19 -5.53 6.37 8.17
N ALA A 20 -6.38 6.74 7.22
CA ALA A 20 -7.81 6.59 7.38
C ALA A 20 -8.21 5.12 7.44
N ILE A 21 -7.57 4.28 6.63
CA ILE A 21 -7.83 2.84 6.65
C ILE A 21 -7.38 2.23 7.98
N ALA A 22 -6.23 2.64 8.50
CA ALA A 22 -5.77 2.16 9.79
C ALA A 22 -6.79 2.50 10.88
N ALA A 23 -7.33 3.71 10.85
CA ALA A 23 -8.36 4.12 11.80
C ALA A 23 -9.64 3.30 11.63
N GLU A 24 -10.01 3.04 10.39
CA GLU A 24 -11.21 2.28 10.07
C GLU A 24 -11.16 0.87 10.67
N TYR A 25 -9.99 0.25 10.69
CA TYR A 25 -9.83 -1.10 11.20
C TYR A 25 -9.16 -1.13 12.59
N ALA A 26 -9.02 0.02 13.22
CA ALA A 26 -8.43 0.14 14.55
C ALA A 26 -7.02 -0.44 14.61
N LEU A 27 -6.22 -0.16 13.59
CA LEU A 27 -4.85 -0.64 13.52
C LEU A 27 -3.86 0.48 13.80
N GLU A 28 -2.74 0.11 14.37
CA GLU A 28 -1.66 1.07 14.52
C GLU A 28 -0.97 1.23 13.17
N ILE A 29 -0.39 2.38 12.93
CA ILE A 29 0.28 2.66 11.68
C ILE A 29 1.54 3.44 11.95
N GLU A 30 2.61 3.08 11.25
CA GLU A 30 3.85 3.80 11.32
C GLU A 30 4.23 4.22 9.91
N VAL A 31 4.52 5.49 9.71
CA VAL A 31 4.85 6.03 8.41
C VAL A 31 6.25 6.60 8.43
N THR A 32 7.08 6.17 7.47
CA THR A 32 8.40 6.71 7.28
C THR A 32 8.41 7.44 5.96
N ASP A 33 8.50 8.76 6.01
CA ASP A 33 8.52 9.58 4.82
C ASP A 33 9.91 10.00 4.50
N ASP A 34 10.13 10.40 3.27
CA ASP A 34 11.39 10.98 2.82
C ASP A 34 12.56 10.08 3.10
N ILE A 35 12.40 8.85 2.74
CA ILE A 35 13.40 7.86 3.03
C ILE A 35 14.70 8.20 2.36
N GLY A 36 15.71 8.35 3.17
CA GLY A 36 17.06 8.44 2.67
C GLY A 36 17.36 9.68 1.85
N ALA A 37 17.71 9.47 0.63
CA ALA A 37 18.25 10.52 -0.22
C ALA A 37 17.28 11.64 -0.54
N ASP A 38 16.01 11.44 -0.28
CA ASP A 38 15.02 12.44 -0.66
C ASP A 38 15.23 13.77 0.05
N GLN A 39 15.62 13.74 1.29
CA GLN A 39 15.82 15.00 1.99
C GLN A 39 16.96 15.80 1.39
N THR A 40 18.05 15.15 1.05
CA THR A 40 19.15 15.82 0.42
C THR A 40 18.76 16.33 -0.96
N SER A 41 18.05 15.53 -1.72
CA SER A 41 17.61 15.94 -3.03
C SER A 41 16.70 17.15 -2.97
N ARG A 42 15.77 17.16 -2.03
CA ARG A 42 14.89 18.29 -1.88
C ARG A 42 15.66 19.54 -1.53
N ARG A 43 16.62 19.42 -0.63
CA ARG A 43 17.38 20.58 -0.20
C ARG A 43 18.20 21.16 -1.34
N SER A 44 18.83 20.31 -2.10
CA SER A 44 19.67 20.80 -3.18
C SER A 44 18.84 21.37 -4.33
N ALA A 45 17.62 20.93 -4.48
CA ALA A 45 16.77 21.40 -5.55
C ALA A 45 15.94 22.61 -5.16
N ALA A 46 15.97 23.01 -3.93
CA ALA A 46 15.05 23.99 -3.41
C ALA A 46 15.02 25.32 -4.14
N GLY A 47 15.96 25.73 -4.77
CA GLY A 47 15.95 27.00 -5.47
C GLY A 47 15.86 26.90 -6.95
N VAL A 48 15.67 25.70 -7.48
CA VAL A 48 15.78 25.50 -8.88
C VAL A 48 14.64 24.75 -9.47
N GLY A 49 13.53 25.34 -9.64
CA GLY A 49 12.45 24.77 -10.40
C GLY A 49 11.96 23.42 -9.88
N VAL A 50 11.85 23.29 -8.58
CA VAL A 50 11.37 22.05 -8.01
C VAL A 50 9.90 21.86 -8.37
N THR A 51 9.55 20.68 -8.87
CA THR A 51 8.16 20.35 -9.17
C THR A 51 7.51 19.80 -7.91
N THR A 52 6.38 20.34 -7.55
CA THR A 52 5.64 19.85 -6.40
C THR A 52 4.42 19.06 -6.86
N ASP A 53 3.91 18.22 -5.98
CA ASP A 53 2.69 17.49 -6.21
C ASP A 53 1.49 18.46 -6.15
N ALA A 54 0.33 17.96 -6.55
CA ALA A 54 -0.87 18.77 -6.62
C ALA A 54 -1.27 19.35 -5.28
N ASP A 55 -0.93 18.70 -4.17
CA ASP A 55 -1.26 19.19 -2.84
C ASP A 55 -0.13 20.07 -2.26
N GLY A 56 0.84 20.43 -3.05
CA GLY A 56 1.93 21.27 -2.60
C GLY A 56 3.11 20.54 -1.99
N SER A 57 3.03 19.23 -1.82
CA SER A 57 4.14 18.48 -1.28
C SER A 57 5.17 18.19 -2.38
N LEU A 58 6.38 17.82 -1.99
CA LEU A 58 7.37 17.37 -2.95
C LEU A 58 7.17 15.89 -3.22
N PRO A 59 7.39 15.43 -4.46
CA PRO A 59 7.32 14.00 -4.73
C PRO A 59 8.32 13.26 -3.87
N HIS A 60 7.88 12.22 -3.23
CA HIS A 60 8.75 11.47 -2.34
C HIS A 60 8.25 10.04 -2.17
N GLU A 61 9.11 9.20 -1.63
CA GLU A 61 8.78 7.82 -1.32
C GLU A 61 8.35 7.76 0.13
N ALA A 62 7.39 6.93 0.44
CA ALA A 62 6.96 6.71 1.81
C ALA A 62 6.84 5.22 2.07
N PHE A 63 7.13 4.81 3.29
CA PHE A 63 6.97 3.42 3.70
C PHE A 63 6.00 3.40 4.86
N VAL A 64 4.95 2.61 4.73
CA VAL A 64 3.86 2.56 5.72
C VAL A 64 3.77 1.14 6.25
N GLU A 65 3.80 0.99 7.56
CA GLU A 65 3.66 -0.32 8.19
C GLU A 65 2.43 -0.33 9.06
N PHE A 66 1.61 -1.37 8.93
CA PHE A 66 0.41 -1.53 9.75
C PHE A 66 0.69 -2.55 10.83
N GLY A 67 0.34 -2.23 12.07
CA GLY A 67 0.44 -3.19 13.15
C GLY A 67 -0.69 -4.18 13.11
N GLY A 68 -0.53 -5.27 13.82
CA GLY A 68 -1.60 -6.27 13.89
C GLY A 68 -1.38 -7.45 12.97
N VAL A 69 -2.46 -8.17 12.71
CA VAL A 69 -2.45 -9.39 11.89
C VAL A 69 -3.51 -9.25 10.83
N PRO A 70 -3.17 -9.43 9.55
CA PRO A 70 -1.84 -9.82 9.04
C PRO A 70 -0.86 -8.65 9.07
N ARG A 71 0.42 -8.97 8.96
CA ARG A 71 1.42 -7.93 8.84
C ARG A 71 1.37 -7.39 7.42
N VAL A 72 1.21 -6.10 7.30
CA VAL A 72 1.09 -5.46 6.00
C VAL A 72 1.98 -4.23 5.96
N SER A 73 2.72 -4.09 4.88
CA SER A 73 3.47 -2.86 4.63
C SER A 73 3.22 -2.40 3.21
N VAL A 74 3.35 -1.11 2.99
CA VAL A 74 3.15 -0.50 1.68
C VAL A 74 4.28 0.48 1.44
N ARG A 75 5.00 0.29 0.35
CA ARG A 75 6.00 1.26 -0.08
C ARG A 75 5.39 2.04 -1.23
N LEU A 76 5.25 3.34 -1.04
CA LEU A 76 4.65 4.21 -2.04
C LEU A 76 5.76 4.91 -2.80
N PHE A 77 5.78 4.76 -4.11
CA PHE A 77 6.81 5.35 -4.94
C PHE A 77 6.31 6.66 -5.56
N PRO A 78 7.19 7.60 -5.81
CA PRO A 78 6.76 8.89 -6.36
C PRO A 78 6.16 8.78 -7.76
N GLU A 79 6.47 7.71 -8.48
CA GLU A 79 5.95 7.52 -9.83
C GLU A 79 4.47 7.15 -9.87
N GLY A 80 3.89 6.80 -8.75
CA GLY A 80 2.45 6.49 -8.69
C GLY A 80 2.10 5.04 -8.52
N ASP A 81 3.10 4.18 -8.33
CA ASP A 81 2.86 2.78 -8.04
C ASP A 81 3.28 2.47 -6.60
N ALA A 82 3.02 1.27 -6.17
CA ALA A 82 3.30 0.84 -4.81
C ALA A 82 3.72 -0.62 -4.79
N LEU A 83 4.45 -0.98 -3.74
CA LEU A 83 4.74 -2.37 -3.44
C LEU A 83 4.01 -2.69 -2.13
N ILE A 84 3.08 -3.61 -2.17
CA ILE A 84 2.35 -4.03 -0.99
C ILE A 84 2.87 -5.40 -0.57
N THR A 85 3.19 -5.56 0.70
CA THR A 85 3.64 -6.84 1.24
C THR A 85 2.66 -7.30 2.30
N VAL A 86 2.10 -8.48 2.14
CA VAL A 86 1.16 -9.06 3.09
C VAL A 86 1.75 -10.38 3.54
N GLU A 87 2.21 -10.45 4.78
CA GLU A 87 2.77 -11.68 5.34
C GLU A 87 3.82 -12.30 4.42
N ASP A 88 4.75 -11.52 3.97
CA ASP A 88 5.84 -11.93 3.07
C ASP A 88 5.43 -12.17 1.61
N VAL A 89 4.17 -11.97 1.27
CA VAL A 89 3.74 -12.06 -0.12
C VAL A 89 3.80 -10.67 -0.72
N GLU A 90 4.58 -10.48 -1.77
CA GLU A 90 4.78 -9.17 -2.38
C GLU A 90 3.91 -8.97 -3.60
N PHE A 91 3.27 -7.80 -3.67
CA PHE A 91 2.45 -7.41 -4.81
C PHE A 91 3.07 -6.14 -5.39
N PRO A 92 4.03 -6.30 -6.33
CA PRO A 92 4.71 -5.15 -6.91
C PRO A 92 3.86 -4.47 -7.97
N ASP A 93 4.27 -3.26 -8.33
CA ASP A 93 3.65 -2.52 -9.43
C ASP A 93 2.15 -2.31 -9.27
N THR A 94 1.71 -2.13 -8.03
CA THR A 94 0.30 -1.88 -7.76
C THR A 94 0.02 -0.40 -7.95
N PRO A 95 -0.93 -0.02 -8.81
CA PRO A 95 -1.28 1.39 -8.93
C PRO A 95 -1.68 1.98 -7.59
N ARG A 96 -1.22 3.19 -7.32
CA ARG A 96 -1.49 3.86 -6.05
C ARG A 96 -2.98 3.90 -5.74
N GLU A 97 -3.80 4.11 -6.75
CA GLU A 97 -5.25 4.21 -6.59
C GLU A 97 -5.90 2.91 -6.16
N ASP A 98 -5.25 1.79 -6.39
CA ASP A 98 -5.79 0.50 -5.99
C ASP A 98 -5.45 0.13 -4.55
N VAL A 99 -4.51 0.83 -3.93
CA VAL A 99 -4.02 0.46 -2.60
C VAL A 99 -5.13 0.46 -1.56
N PRO A 100 -6.00 1.49 -1.49
CA PRO A 100 -7.05 1.47 -0.47
C PRO A 100 -7.99 0.27 -0.61
N ALA A 101 -8.44 -0.04 -1.82
CA ALA A 101 -9.34 -1.18 -2.04
C ALA A 101 -8.65 -2.49 -1.72
N PHE A 102 -7.35 -2.60 -2.07
CA PHE A 102 -6.55 -3.78 -1.76
C PHE A 102 -6.51 -3.99 -0.23
N LEU A 103 -6.21 -2.94 0.51
CA LEU A 103 -6.09 -3.06 1.95
C LEU A 103 -7.42 -3.36 2.61
N ARG A 104 -8.51 -2.78 2.11
CA ARG A 104 -9.83 -3.09 2.65
C ARG A 104 -10.19 -4.54 2.41
N SER A 105 -9.77 -5.12 1.28
CA SER A 105 -9.99 -6.53 1.02
C SER A 105 -9.21 -7.39 2.00
N VAL A 106 -7.96 -7.03 2.27
CA VAL A 106 -7.12 -7.80 3.19
C VAL A 106 -7.64 -7.69 4.62
N PHE A 107 -7.83 -6.46 5.11
CA PHE A 107 -8.24 -6.26 6.50
C PHE A 107 -9.70 -6.65 6.73
N GLY A 108 -10.51 -6.58 5.69
CA GLY A 108 -11.91 -6.96 5.78
C GLY A 108 -12.15 -8.45 5.64
N GLY A 109 -11.11 -9.25 5.45
CA GLY A 109 -11.26 -10.70 5.45
C GLY A 109 -11.71 -11.30 4.13
N LEU A 110 -11.57 -10.57 3.02
CA LEU A 110 -11.99 -11.08 1.73
C LEU A 110 -10.90 -11.85 1.00
N SER A 111 -9.65 -11.66 1.39
CA SER A 111 -8.55 -12.35 0.72
C SER A 111 -8.47 -13.80 1.16
N PHE A 112 -7.92 -14.65 0.31
CA PHE A 112 -7.81 -16.08 0.60
C PHE A 112 -6.62 -16.67 -0.14
N VAL A 113 -6.21 -17.86 0.30
CA VAL A 113 -5.12 -18.59 -0.33
C VAL A 113 -5.70 -19.77 -1.09
N GLU A 114 -5.37 -19.85 -2.38
CA GLU A 114 -5.83 -20.93 -3.19
C GLU A 114 -4.69 -21.33 -4.11
N GLY A 115 -4.33 -22.61 -4.13
CA GLY A 115 -3.26 -23.06 -4.99
C GLY A 115 -1.92 -22.40 -4.69
N ARG A 116 -1.66 -22.12 -3.42
CA ARG A 116 -0.43 -21.50 -2.96
C ARG A 116 -0.29 -20.05 -3.44
N ARG A 117 -1.38 -19.43 -3.83
CA ARG A 117 -1.39 -18.03 -4.21
C ARG A 117 -2.31 -17.29 -3.27
N LEU A 118 -1.84 -16.14 -2.79
CA LEU A 118 -2.70 -15.25 -2.02
C LEU A 118 -3.50 -14.44 -3.03
N THR A 119 -4.80 -14.51 -2.92
CA THR A 119 -5.73 -13.83 -3.82
C THR A 119 -6.41 -12.71 -3.08
N VAL A 120 -6.36 -11.52 -3.63
CA VAL A 120 -6.96 -10.33 -3.03
C VAL A 120 -7.97 -9.77 -4.01
N PRO A 121 -9.27 -10.02 -3.79
CA PRO A 121 -10.28 -9.52 -4.70
C PRO A 121 -10.55 -8.05 -4.47
N LEU A 122 -10.76 -7.32 -5.56
CA LEU A 122 -11.08 -5.90 -5.53
C LEU A 122 -12.44 -5.68 -6.17
N PRO A 123 -13.06 -4.54 -5.93
CA PRO A 123 -14.32 -4.22 -6.60
C PRO A 123 -14.17 -4.23 -8.12
N GLY A 124 -15.22 -4.57 -8.82
CA GLY A 124 -15.21 -4.58 -10.28
C GLY A 124 -14.60 -5.83 -10.87
N ASP A 125 -14.67 -6.93 -10.15
CA ASP A 125 -14.16 -8.22 -10.58
C ASP A 125 -12.67 -8.22 -10.88
N ARG A 126 -11.92 -7.32 -10.26
CA ARG A 126 -10.47 -7.30 -10.37
C ARG A 126 -9.88 -8.10 -9.23
N THR A 127 -8.75 -8.71 -9.46
CA THR A 127 -8.14 -9.59 -8.47
C THR A 127 -6.62 -9.50 -8.59
N TYR A 128 -5.95 -9.46 -7.45
CA TYR A 128 -4.50 -9.56 -7.39
C TYR A 128 -4.16 -10.94 -6.85
N ARG A 129 -3.19 -11.60 -7.46
CA ARG A 129 -2.73 -12.91 -7.02
C ARG A 129 -1.22 -12.96 -7.08
N GLU A 130 -0.62 -13.45 -6.02
CA GLU A 130 0.83 -13.67 -6.01
C GLU A 130 1.14 -14.96 -5.27
N LEU A 131 2.23 -15.60 -5.67
CA LEU A 131 2.65 -16.83 -5.04
C LEU A 131 3.13 -16.56 -3.62
N VAL A 132 2.71 -17.41 -2.70
CA VAL A 132 3.23 -17.37 -1.35
C VAL A 132 4.66 -17.89 -1.41
N PRO A 133 5.68 -17.10 -1.05
CA PRO A 133 7.05 -17.58 -1.08
C PRO A 133 7.23 -18.65 -0.01
N MET A 134 8.11 -19.53 -0.19
CA MET A 134 8.36 -20.60 0.76
C MET A 134 7.22 -21.61 0.80
N LEU A 135 7.49 -22.72 1.34
CA LEU A 135 6.49 -23.78 1.43
C LEU A 135 5.64 -23.64 2.68
N LEU A 136 6.13 -22.92 3.67
CA LEU A 136 5.41 -22.82 4.93
C LEU A 136 4.54 -21.56 4.95
N LEU A 137 3.29 -21.74 5.29
CA LEU A 137 2.39 -20.62 5.42
C LEU A 137 2.48 -20.06 6.83
N THR A 138 2.38 -18.74 6.96
CA THR A 138 2.27 -18.13 8.27
C THR A 138 0.91 -18.52 8.87
N PRO A 139 0.70 -18.34 10.18
CA PRO A 139 -0.60 -18.66 10.75
C PRO A 139 -1.76 -17.94 10.09
N TRP A 140 -1.57 -16.66 9.74
CA TRP A 140 -2.63 -15.91 9.07
C TRP A 140 -2.93 -16.51 7.68
N LEU A 141 -1.88 -16.79 6.91
CA LEU A 141 -2.07 -17.37 5.58
C LEU A 141 -2.75 -18.72 5.68
N SER A 142 -2.36 -19.55 6.66
CA SER A 142 -2.99 -20.84 6.85
C SER A 142 -4.48 -20.71 7.17
N SER A 143 -4.85 -19.66 7.90
CA SER A 143 -6.25 -19.44 8.26
C SER A 143 -7.08 -19.01 7.06
N ARG A 144 -6.45 -18.57 5.97
CA ARG A 144 -7.16 -18.09 4.79
C ARG A 144 -7.21 -19.11 3.65
N VAL A 145 -6.68 -20.31 3.85
CA VAL A 145 -6.65 -21.33 2.80
C VAL A 145 -8.07 -21.83 2.49
N ARG A 146 -8.37 -21.90 1.23
CA ARG A 146 -9.62 -22.47 0.74
C ARG A 146 -9.43 -23.90 0.25
#